data_85e1be86d40683e85e811cf643911d61
#
_entry.id   85e1be86d40683e85e811cf643911d61
#
_cell.length_a   1.000
_cell.length_b   1.000
_cell.length_c   1.000
_cell.angle_alpha   90.00
_cell.angle_beta   90.00
_cell.angle_gamma   90.00
#
_symmetry.space_group_name_H-M   'P 1'
#
loop_
_entity.id
_entity.type
_entity.pdbx_description
1 polymer ?
#
loop_
_entity_poly.entity_id
_entity_poly.type
_entity_poly.pdbx_seq_one_letter_code
_entity_poly.pdbx_strand_id
1 'polypeptide(L)'
;MANINQYGGSDRWKFPPTGYFRVERASNGRWLFVDPDGGGFLTIGVAHADDSDLKYPHNLVIWNRKYGRSKERWIKEGLVKDLKSWGFNTIGWTQDYVGGGWRKAFDWGERVTVQQSVQWAPHDFEVANMPYVVLMRVGETEDWNGDPVFPDVYSQDFEDHCSFLARSNCVDHAERKTLLGYSYVDAPSWTRHVSGADFPQLKGLTEEPRNEKLYDIASKYYETMAKYIRMYDTNHLILGDLYNGNRGLPDAVLAAMKPYVDVLAIQYFPGNTPAARQEMKEHAARAVELTGKPLYIPDIGNWAPTKLNPHRVADPSGRLAGMESQAARAQHYIETIGSVLKEPWFLGWHWCAYFENLARGWGIKDPWDEPYQDFIVPVTAFNKSVYDVI
;
A
#
# COMPACT_ATOMS: atom_id res chain seq x y z
N MET A 1 18.35 22.60 3.63
CA MET A 1 17.75 21.26 3.92
C MET A 1 16.69 21.43 4.98
N ALA A 2 15.52 20.87 4.79
CA ALA A 2 14.45 20.87 5.78
C ALA A 2 14.88 20.06 7.01
N ASN A 3 14.53 20.52 8.22
CA ASN A 3 14.70 19.69 9.39
C ASN A 3 13.56 18.66 9.46
N ILE A 4 13.92 17.43 9.71
CA ILE A 4 12.99 16.30 9.76
C ILE A 4 12.85 15.86 11.22
N ASN A 5 11.61 15.79 11.70
CA ASN A 5 11.31 15.35 13.06
C ASN A 5 11.33 13.84 13.23
N GLN A 6 10.99 13.35 14.43
CA GLN A 6 11.02 11.93 14.78
C GLN A 6 10.06 11.04 13.94
N TYR A 7 8.98 11.61 13.39
CA TYR A 7 8.02 10.90 12.53
C TYR A 7 8.43 10.93 11.05
N GLY A 8 9.34 11.81 10.66
CA GLY A 8 9.71 12.03 9.26
C GLY A 8 9.03 13.26 8.62
N GLY A 9 8.28 14.03 9.39
CA GLY A 9 7.68 15.28 8.95
C GLY A 9 8.69 16.43 8.91
N SER A 10 8.47 17.35 7.98
CA SER A 10 9.33 18.50 7.74
C SER A 10 8.85 19.76 8.47
N ASP A 11 9.75 20.48 9.06
CA ASP A 11 9.49 21.79 9.68
C ASP A 11 9.22 22.93 8.68
N ARG A 12 9.35 22.64 7.38
CA ARG A 12 9.01 23.58 6.31
C ARG A 12 7.52 23.92 6.28
N TRP A 13 6.68 22.97 6.67
CA TRP A 13 5.25 23.18 6.87
C TRP A 13 4.91 22.90 8.33
N LYS A 14 4.46 23.93 9.03
CA LYS A 14 4.12 23.84 10.45
C LYS A 14 2.63 24.05 10.65
N PHE A 15 2.03 23.07 11.33
CA PHE A 15 0.63 23.08 11.74
C PHE A 15 0.54 22.91 13.26
N PRO A 16 -0.59 23.22 13.89
CA PRO A 16 -0.79 22.91 15.29
C PRO A 16 -0.65 21.41 15.56
N PRO A 17 0.12 20.96 16.57
CA PRO A 17 0.19 19.55 16.92
C PRO A 17 -1.14 19.06 17.48
N THR A 18 -1.57 17.84 17.10
CA THR A 18 -2.79 17.21 17.61
C THR A 18 -2.53 15.88 18.29
N GLY A 19 -1.32 15.36 18.18
CA GLY A 19 -0.94 14.06 18.72
C GLY A 19 -1.23 12.87 17.81
N TYR A 20 -1.88 13.10 16.65
CA TYR A 20 -2.23 12.06 15.68
C TYR A 20 -2.00 12.55 14.24
N PHE A 21 -1.84 11.62 13.31
CA PHE A 21 -1.78 11.94 11.89
C PHE A 21 -3.13 12.43 11.39
N ARG A 22 -3.11 13.42 10.52
CA ARG A 22 -4.27 13.97 9.82
C ARG A 22 -3.89 14.48 8.46
N VAL A 23 -4.87 14.95 7.69
CA VAL A 23 -4.65 15.55 6.37
C VAL A 23 -5.04 17.01 6.43
N GLU A 24 -4.16 17.89 5.96
CA GLU A 24 -4.42 19.32 5.88
C GLU A 24 -3.92 19.93 4.57
N ARG A 25 -4.48 21.09 4.24
CA ARG A 25 -4.05 21.87 3.08
C ARG A 25 -3.19 23.04 3.54
N ALA A 26 -1.95 23.08 3.08
CA ALA A 26 -1.03 24.18 3.37
C ALA A 26 -1.48 25.48 2.67
N SER A 27 -0.94 26.60 3.09
CA SER A 27 -1.28 27.93 2.57
C SER A 27 -1.01 28.10 1.06
N ASN A 28 -0.06 27.33 0.51
CA ASN A 28 0.23 27.29 -0.92
C ASN A 28 -0.71 26.38 -1.72
N GLY A 29 -1.74 25.82 -1.07
CA GLY A 29 -2.73 24.94 -1.70
C GLY A 29 -2.35 23.47 -1.74
N ARG A 30 -1.14 23.09 -1.31
CA ARG A 30 -0.68 21.71 -1.30
C ARG A 30 -1.32 20.91 -0.16
N TRP A 31 -1.80 19.73 -0.43
CA TRP A 31 -2.20 18.76 0.56
C TRP A 31 -0.97 18.05 1.16
N LEU A 32 -1.02 17.82 2.46
CA LEU A 32 -0.02 17.07 3.20
C LEU A 32 -0.70 16.20 4.25
N PHE A 33 -0.12 15.05 4.55
CA PHE A 33 -0.30 14.53 5.89
C PHE A 33 0.37 15.49 6.86
N VAL A 34 -0.19 15.58 8.05
CA VAL A 34 0.41 16.31 9.16
C VAL A 34 0.66 15.31 10.27
N ASP A 35 1.90 15.23 10.70
CA ASP A 35 2.29 14.31 11.75
C ASP A 35 1.82 14.75 13.16
N PRO A 36 1.92 13.90 14.18
CA PRO A 36 1.47 14.20 15.54
C PRO A 36 2.06 15.50 16.13
N ASP A 37 3.28 15.88 15.74
CA ASP A 37 3.98 17.07 16.23
C ASP A 37 3.70 18.30 15.37
N GLY A 38 2.88 18.17 14.32
CA GLY A 38 2.48 19.29 13.43
C GLY A 38 3.40 19.52 12.25
N GLY A 39 4.34 18.64 11.95
CA GLY A 39 5.18 18.69 10.76
C GLY A 39 4.44 18.25 9.49
N GLY A 40 4.67 18.94 8.37
CA GLY A 40 4.17 18.49 7.08
C GLY A 40 4.85 17.19 6.65
N PHE A 41 4.06 16.15 6.37
CA PHE A 41 4.54 14.78 6.17
C PHE A 41 4.13 14.23 4.80
N LEU A 42 5.09 13.69 4.06
CA LEU A 42 4.86 12.80 2.94
C LEU A 42 5.14 11.37 3.38
N THR A 43 4.21 10.47 3.14
CA THR A 43 4.46 9.05 3.44
C THR A 43 5.36 8.45 2.37
N ILE A 44 6.55 8.01 2.77
CA ILE A 44 7.53 7.32 1.92
C ILE A 44 7.76 5.96 2.56
N GLY A 45 7.00 4.96 2.11
CA GLY A 45 6.93 3.70 2.79
C GLY A 45 7.37 2.50 1.97
N VAL A 46 7.37 1.34 2.64
CA VAL A 46 7.56 0.04 2.03
C VAL A 46 6.43 -0.88 2.46
N ALA A 47 5.63 -1.36 1.51
CA ALA A 47 4.62 -2.38 1.71
C ALA A 47 5.26 -3.78 1.75
N HIS A 48 4.54 -4.75 2.30
CA HIS A 48 5.04 -6.13 2.45
C HIS A 48 6.42 -6.22 3.12
N ALA A 49 6.63 -5.40 4.15
CA ALA A 49 7.84 -5.42 4.94
C ALA A 49 7.66 -6.37 6.13
N ASP A 50 7.84 -7.66 5.90
CA ASP A 50 7.75 -8.70 6.93
C ASP A 50 8.92 -9.70 6.83
N ASP A 51 9.06 -10.57 7.83
CA ASP A 51 10.19 -11.48 7.98
C ASP A 51 9.95 -12.89 7.42
N SER A 52 8.83 -13.12 6.74
CA SER A 52 8.43 -14.44 6.26
C SER A 52 9.46 -15.05 5.32
N ASP A 53 9.97 -14.25 4.38
CA ASP A 53 10.93 -14.74 3.38
C ASP A 53 12.24 -15.22 3.99
N LEU A 54 12.63 -14.69 5.15
CA LEU A 54 13.82 -15.15 5.88
C LEU A 54 13.60 -16.46 6.66
N LYS A 55 12.34 -16.85 6.88
CA LYS A 55 11.97 -18.05 7.63
C LYS A 55 11.78 -19.28 6.75
N TYR A 56 11.87 -19.15 5.44
CA TYR A 56 11.87 -20.30 4.55
C TYR A 56 13.10 -21.21 4.82
N PRO A 57 12.97 -22.53 4.61
CA PRO A 57 14.07 -23.47 4.86
C PRO A 57 15.39 -23.07 4.22
N HIS A 58 15.38 -22.52 3.02
CA HIS A 58 16.60 -22.09 2.31
C HIS A 58 17.21 -20.79 2.86
N ASN A 59 16.46 -19.97 3.61
CA ASN A 59 16.92 -18.72 4.20
C ASN A 59 17.09 -18.79 5.74
N LEU A 60 16.68 -19.88 6.35
CA LEU A 60 16.64 -20.00 7.82
C LEU A 60 18.02 -19.83 8.47
N VAL A 61 19.09 -20.18 7.77
CA VAL A 61 20.45 -19.97 8.24
C VAL A 61 20.78 -18.47 8.39
N ILE A 62 20.25 -17.63 7.50
CA ILE A 62 20.44 -16.18 7.54
C ILE A 62 19.68 -15.60 8.72
N TRP A 63 18.39 -15.97 8.84
CA TRP A 63 17.55 -15.61 9.97
C TRP A 63 18.20 -15.93 11.32
N ASN A 64 18.70 -17.16 11.47
CA ASN A 64 19.35 -17.59 12.68
C ASN A 64 20.64 -16.81 12.98
N ARG A 65 21.47 -16.61 11.97
CA ARG A 65 22.80 -15.98 12.13
C ARG A 65 22.71 -14.47 12.35
N LYS A 66 21.91 -13.76 11.54
CA LYS A 66 21.80 -12.29 11.64
C LYS A 66 20.94 -11.87 12.83
N TYR A 67 19.82 -12.53 13.04
CA TYR A 67 18.81 -12.06 13.99
C TYR A 67 18.55 -12.98 15.18
N GLY A 68 19.23 -14.13 15.28
CA GLY A 68 19.09 -15.04 16.41
C GLY A 68 17.67 -15.58 16.58
N ARG A 69 16.89 -15.71 15.49
CA ARG A 69 15.46 -16.08 15.47
C ARG A 69 14.54 -15.08 16.13
N SER A 70 14.96 -13.84 16.32
CA SER A 70 14.18 -12.79 16.97
C SER A 70 13.58 -11.82 15.95
N LYS A 71 12.25 -11.74 15.88
CA LYS A 71 11.54 -10.76 15.07
C LYS A 71 11.85 -9.33 15.55
N GLU A 72 11.93 -9.13 16.87
CA GLU A 72 12.28 -7.83 17.45
C GLU A 72 13.67 -7.35 17.01
N ARG A 73 14.67 -8.25 17.01
CA ARG A 73 15.99 -7.90 16.49
C ARG A 73 15.97 -7.58 15.01
N TRP A 74 15.23 -8.37 14.21
CA TRP A 74 15.08 -8.09 12.79
C TRP A 74 14.42 -6.72 12.55
N ILE A 75 13.38 -6.39 13.32
CA ILE A 75 12.73 -5.08 13.21
C ILE A 75 13.74 -3.97 13.51
N LYS A 76 14.48 -4.03 14.62
CA LYS A 76 15.39 -2.96 15.07
C LYS A 76 16.68 -2.89 14.27
N GLU A 77 17.34 -4.03 14.08
CA GLU A 77 18.70 -4.11 13.53
C GLU A 77 18.72 -4.25 12.00
N GLY A 78 17.64 -4.75 11.42
CA GLY A 78 17.43 -4.89 9.97
C GLY A 78 16.48 -3.80 9.44
N LEU A 79 15.18 -4.04 9.52
CA LEU A 79 14.17 -3.27 8.82
C LEU A 79 14.21 -1.76 9.12
N VAL A 80 14.06 -1.37 10.38
CA VAL A 80 13.99 0.06 10.76
C VAL A 80 15.28 0.80 10.42
N LYS A 81 16.43 0.14 10.65
CA LYS A 81 17.73 0.68 10.28
C LYS A 81 17.84 0.90 8.77
N ASP A 82 17.44 -0.09 7.98
CA ASP A 82 17.45 -0.03 6.53
C ASP A 82 16.52 1.08 6.04
N LEU A 83 15.25 1.07 6.43
CA LEU A 83 14.27 2.05 5.98
C LEU A 83 14.73 3.49 6.27
N LYS A 84 15.13 3.77 7.50
CA LYS A 84 15.64 5.11 7.87
C LYS A 84 16.90 5.50 7.08
N SER A 85 17.82 4.56 6.87
CA SER A 85 19.04 4.83 6.10
C SER A 85 18.76 5.16 4.64
N TRP A 86 17.72 4.56 4.06
CA TRP A 86 17.28 4.73 2.68
C TRP A 86 16.27 5.85 2.47
N GLY A 87 15.93 6.59 3.53
CA GLY A 87 15.00 7.73 3.46
C GLY A 87 13.54 7.33 3.38
N PHE A 88 13.18 6.09 3.75
CA PHE A 88 11.80 5.70 4.00
C PHE A 88 11.42 6.05 5.44
N ASN A 89 10.16 6.46 5.63
CA ASN A 89 9.65 6.91 6.92
C ASN A 89 8.39 6.18 7.39
N THR A 90 7.86 5.26 6.59
CA THR A 90 6.60 4.57 6.88
C THR A 90 6.73 3.07 6.63
N ILE A 91 6.18 2.26 7.54
CA ILE A 91 5.93 0.85 7.31
C ILE A 91 4.56 0.75 6.63
N GLY A 92 4.56 0.35 5.37
CA GLY A 92 3.35 0.15 4.59
C GLY A 92 2.55 -1.05 5.07
N TRP A 93 1.44 -1.29 4.41
CA TRP A 93 0.56 -2.39 4.76
C TRP A 93 1.20 -3.76 4.48
N THR A 94 0.81 -4.73 5.30
CA THR A 94 0.99 -6.17 5.07
C THR A 94 -0.29 -6.89 5.44
N GLN A 95 -0.51 -8.07 4.91
CA GLN A 95 -1.60 -8.95 5.31
C GLN A 95 -1.11 -10.39 5.36
N ASP A 96 -1.77 -11.22 6.15
CA ASP A 96 -1.52 -12.65 6.12
C ASP A 96 -1.88 -13.19 4.74
N TYR A 97 -0.90 -13.76 4.08
CA TYR A 97 -1.05 -14.32 2.77
C TYR A 97 -0.11 -15.48 2.56
N VAL A 98 -0.64 -16.60 2.16
CA VAL A 98 0.12 -17.72 1.64
C VAL A 98 -0.45 -18.07 0.29
N GLY A 99 0.24 -17.69 -0.76
CA GLY A 99 -0.24 -17.93 -2.08
C GLY A 99 0.87 -18.32 -3.03
N GLY A 100 0.62 -19.30 -3.83
CA GLY A 100 1.50 -19.69 -4.88
C GLY A 100 0.96 -19.27 -6.19
N GLY A 101 0.97 -18.03 -6.45
CA GLY A 101 0.57 -17.53 -7.73
C GLY A 101 -0.67 -18.23 -8.22
N TRP A 102 -1.71 -17.80 -7.99
CA TRP A 102 -2.87 -18.00 -8.68
C TRP A 102 -3.20 -19.38 -8.91
N ARG A 103 -3.75 -19.94 -7.97
CA ARG A 103 -4.47 -21.00 -8.26
C ARG A 103 -3.88 -22.27 -8.60
N LYS A 104 -4.21 -22.72 -9.64
CA LYS A 104 -3.91 -24.04 -10.19
C LYS A 104 -2.43 -24.41 -10.23
N ALA A 105 -1.53 -23.47 -10.06
CA ALA A 105 -0.11 -23.75 -9.90
C ALA A 105 0.19 -24.72 -8.74
N PHE A 106 -0.66 -24.76 -7.76
CA PHE A 106 -0.53 -25.68 -6.63
C PHE A 106 -0.78 -27.14 -7.01
N ASP A 107 -1.44 -27.38 -8.10
CA ASP A 107 -1.66 -28.75 -8.60
C ASP A 107 -0.35 -29.42 -9.01
N TRP A 108 0.72 -28.66 -9.11
CA TRP A 108 2.05 -29.19 -9.39
C TRP A 108 2.72 -29.82 -8.18
N GLY A 109 2.13 -29.65 -7.02
CA GLY A 109 2.52 -30.34 -5.83
C GLY A 109 3.61 -29.72 -5.03
N GLU A 110 4.87 -29.91 -5.37
CA GLU A 110 5.87 -29.73 -4.36
C GLU A 110 6.52 -28.40 -4.28
N ARG A 111 6.52 -27.70 -5.37
CA ARG A 111 7.29 -26.54 -5.39
C ARG A 111 6.56 -25.39 -5.82
N VAL A 112 6.08 -24.75 -4.92
CA VAL A 112 5.33 -23.59 -5.19
C VAL A 112 6.19 -22.40 -5.10
N THR A 113 6.05 -21.55 -6.05
CA THR A 113 6.54 -20.21 -5.93
C THR A 113 5.63 -19.47 -4.95
N VAL A 114 5.90 -19.61 -3.70
CA VAL A 114 5.06 -19.05 -2.65
C VAL A 114 5.47 -17.62 -2.36
N GLN A 115 4.50 -16.74 -2.42
CA GLN A 115 4.57 -15.48 -1.71
C GLN A 115 3.92 -15.68 -0.36
N GLN A 116 4.64 -15.42 0.70
CA GLN A 116 4.12 -15.43 2.04
C GLN A 116 4.33 -14.06 2.67
N SER A 117 3.30 -13.55 3.33
CA SER A 117 3.37 -12.36 4.17
C SER A 117 2.67 -12.63 5.48
N VAL A 118 3.14 -12.03 6.54
CA VAL A 118 2.56 -12.13 7.88
C VAL A 118 2.19 -10.75 8.35
N GLN A 119 0.94 -10.61 8.80
CA GLN A 119 0.50 -9.37 9.41
C GLN A 119 1.28 -9.08 10.69
N TRP A 120 1.60 -7.82 10.91
CA TRP A 120 2.27 -7.38 12.11
C TRP A 120 1.32 -7.36 13.30
N ALA A 121 1.81 -7.85 14.43
CA ALA A 121 1.13 -7.67 15.71
C ALA A 121 1.31 -6.21 16.22
N PRO A 122 0.40 -5.70 17.06
CA PRO A 122 0.53 -4.36 17.65
C PRO A 122 1.88 -4.10 18.32
N HIS A 123 2.44 -5.13 19.00
CA HIS A 123 3.77 -5.05 19.61
C HIS A 123 4.90 -4.84 18.59
N ASP A 124 4.80 -5.41 17.39
CA ASP A 124 5.83 -5.24 16.36
C ASP A 124 5.95 -3.76 15.94
N PHE A 125 4.83 -3.05 15.84
CA PHE A 125 4.80 -1.62 15.53
C PHE A 125 5.36 -0.77 16.69
N GLU A 126 5.15 -1.19 17.94
CA GLU A 126 5.81 -0.55 19.09
C GLU A 126 7.33 -0.67 19.01
N VAL A 127 7.80 -1.87 18.69
CA VAL A 127 9.23 -2.15 18.54
C VAL A 127 9.84 -1.32 17.43
N ALA A 128 9.13 -1.16 16.31
CA ALA A 128 9.58 -0.37 15.16
C ALA A 128 9.63 1.12 15.45
N ASN A 129 8.68 1.63 16.20
CA ASN A 129 8.51 3.05 16.52
C ASN A 129 8.68 3.94 15.28
N MET A 130 7.94 3.62 14.23
CA MET A 130 7.87 4.34 12.96
C MET A 130 6.40 4.53 12.56
N PRO A 131 6.06 5.54 11.75
CA PRO A 131 4.75 5.61 11.11
C PRO A 131 4.39 4.32 10.38
N TYR A 132 3.12 3.90 10.43
CA TYR A 132 2.66 2.67 9.81
C TYR A 132 1.19 2.72 9.38
N VAL A 133 0.79 1.76 8.55
CA VAL A 133 -0.58 1.56 8.07
C VAL A 133 -1.06 0.18 8.47
N VAL A 134 -2.33 0.07 8.88
CA VAL A 134 -3.00 -1.22 9.15
C VAL A 134 -3.93 -1.55 8.00
N LEU A 135 -3.86 -2.77 7.46
CA LEU A 135 -4.81 -3.34 6.51
C LEU A 135 -5.76 -4.26 7.26
N MET A 136 -7.07 -3.96 7.20
CA MET A 136 -8.09 -4.69 7.95
C MET A 136 -8.64 -5.93 7.23
N ARG A 137 -8.56 -5.94 5.89
CA ARG A 137 -9.14 -6.98 5.02
C ARG A 137 -10.65 -7.16 5.25
N VAL A 138 -11.40 -6.11 4.98
CA VAL A 138 -12.88 -6.06 5.18
C VAL A 138 -13.64 -7.09 4.33
N GLY A 139 -13.05 -7.58 3.26
CA GLY A 139 -13.60 -8.62 2.40
C GLY A 139 -12.51 -9.32 1.60
N GLU A 140 -12.85 -10.43 0.98
CA GLU A 140 -11.96 -11.22 0.12
C GLU A 140 -12.23 -10.90 -1.37
N THR A 141 -12.27 -9.61 -1.69
CA THR A 141 -12.63 -9.12 -3.03
C THR A 141 -11.43 -8.72 -3.88
N GLU A 142 -10.23 -9.08 -3.46
CA GLU A 142 -8.98 -8.72 -4.16
C GLU A 142 -9.01 -9.20 -5.62
N ASP A 143 -8.57 -8.36 -6.55
CA ASP A 143 -8.59 -8.66 -7.99
C ASP A 143 -7.60 -9.77 -8.40
N TRP A 144 -6.61 -10.02 -7.57
CA TRP A 144 -5.66 -11.12 -7.71
C TRP A 144 -6.14 -12.43 -7.07
N ASN A 145 -7.21 -12.39 -6.28
CA ASN A 145 -7.81 -13.59 -5.69
C ASN A 145 -8.57 -14.38 -6.78
N GLY A 146 -8.22 -15.65 -6.96
CA GLY A 146 -8.84 -16.51 -7.96
C GLY A 146 -10.33 -16.81 -7.69
N ASP A 147 -10.74 -16.74 -6.43
CA ASP A 147 -12.11 -16.99 -5.96
C ASP A 147 -12.58 -15.85 -5.04
N PRO A 148 -12.80 -14.64 -5.57
CA PRO A 148 -13.21 -13.51 -4.75
C PRO A 148 -14.60 -13.74 -4.16
N VAL A 149 -14.76 -13.32 -2.89
CA VAL A 149 -16.03 -13.41 -2.16
C VAL A 149 -16.63 -12.03 -2.00
N PHE A 150 -17.71 -11.75 -2.71
CA PHE A 150 -18.42 -10.48 -2.64
C PHE A 150 -19.47 -10.52 -1.52
N PRO A 151 -19.32 -9.72 -0.44
CA PRO A 151 -20.22 -9.77 0.69
C PRO A 151 -21.61 -9.22 0.32
N ASP A 152 -22.65 -9.74 0.98
CA ASP A 152 -23.92 -9.05 1.03
C ASP A 152 -23.84 -7.93 2.07
N VAL A 153 -23.54 -6.72 1.61
CA VAL A 153 -23.32 -5.53 2.47
C VAL A 153 -24.59 -5.11 3.25
N TYR A 154 -25.74 -5.64 2.92
CA TYR A 154 -27.02 -5.37 3.59
C TYR A 154 -27.34 -6.41 4.68
N SER A 155 -26.54 -7.48 4.78
CA SER A 155 -26.77 -8.54 5.75
C SER A 155 -26.30 -8.14 7.17
N GLN A 156 -26.91 -8.77 8.17
CA GLN A 156 -26.43 -8.66 9.55
C GLN A 156 -25.02 -9.26 9.70
N ASP A 157 -24.72 -10.34 8.96
CA ASP A 157 -23.40 -10.98 9.01
C ASP A 157 -22.29 -10.03 8.56
N PHE A 158 -22.55 -9.17 7.57
CA PHE A 158 -21.59 -8.15 7.16
C PHE A 158 -21.41 -7.06 8.23
N GLU A 159 -22.49 -6.62 8.87
CA GLU A 159 -22.40 -5.66 9.99
C GLU A 159 -21.60 -6.25 11.16
N ASP A 160 -21.86 -7.50 11.53
CA ASP A 160 -21.17 -8.20 12.62
C ASP A 160 -19.69 -8.39 12.28
N HIS A 161 -19.38 -8.74 11.04
CA HIS A 161 -18.00 -8.84 10.54
C HIS A 161 -17.25 -7.49 10.63
N CYS A 162 -17.84 -6.40 10.13
CA CYS A 162 -17.24 -5.07 10.22
C CYS A 162 -17.04 -4.64 11.68
N SER A 163 -18.00 -4.91 12.56
CA SER A 163 -17.90 -4.63 13.98
C SER A 163 -16.74 -5.41 14.63
N PHE A 164 -16.61 -6.70 14.31
CA PHE A 164 -15.52 -7.54 14.80
C PHE A 164 -14.16 -7.04 14.32
N LEU A 165 -14.03 -6.74 13.02
CA LEU A 165 -12.77 -6.23 12.44
C LEU A 165 -12.37 -4.89 13.05
N ALA A 166 -13.30 -3.95 13.17
CA ALA A 166 -13.01 -2.65 13.77
C ALA A 166 -12.55 -2.82 15.21
N ARG A 167 -13.26 -3.62 16.01
CA ARG A 167 -12.87 -3.88 17.39
C ARG A 167 -11.49 -4.51 17.48
N SER A 168 -11.23 -5.58 16.72
CA SER A 168 -9.98 -6.34 16.80
C SER A 168 -8.76 -5.57 16.30
N ASN A 169 -8.94 -4.60 15.39
CA ASN A 169 -7.85 -3.78 14.91
C ASN A 169 -7.72 -2.44 15.64
N CYS A 170 -8.84 -1.73 15.90
CA CYS A 170 -8.73 -0.38 16.44
C CYS A 170 -8.38 -0.34 17.94
N VAL A 171 -8.85 -1.31 18.75
CA VAL A 171 -8.63 -1.27 20.19
C VAL A 171 -7.15 -1.21 20.57
N ASP A 172 -6.31 -1.95 19.85
CA ASP A 172 -4.87 -2.01 20.12
C ASP A 172 -4.08 -0.85 19.46
N HIS A 173 -4.72 -0.09 18.58
CA HIS A 173 -4.07 0.96 17.80
C HIS A 173 -4.57 2.38 18.08
N ALA A 174 -5.77 2.56 18.69
CA ALA A 174 -6.42 3.85 18.84
C ALA A 174 -5.59 4.93 19.57
N GLU A 175 -4.69 4.53 20.46
CA GLU A 175 -3.81 5.45 21.19
C GLU A 175 -2.39 5.56 20.59
N ARG A 176 -2.15 4.95 19.42
CA ARG A 176 -0.82 4.90 18.81
C ARG A 176 -0.54 6.09 17.94
N LYS A 177 0.26 7.02 18.41
CA LYS A 177 0.65 8.22 17.65
C LYS A 177 1.34 7.94 16.31
N THR A 178 1.92 6.76 16.14
CA THR A 178 2.61 6.35 14.91
C THR A 178 1.69 5.71 13.87
N LEU A 179 0.43 5.41 14.19
CA LEU A 179 -0.52 4.93 13.20
C LEU A 179 -0.90 6.07 12.24
N LEU A 180 -0.71 5.86 10.94
CA LEU A 180 -1.20 6.77 9.90
C LEU A 180 -2.71 6.61 9.68
N GLY A 181 -3.17 5.36 9.60
CA GLY A 181 -4.58 5.05 9.43
C GLY A 181 -4.86 3.61 9.03
N TYR A 182 -6.15 3.35 8.80
CA TYR A 182 -6.71 2.04 8.47
C TYR A 182 -7.07 1.93 7.00
N SER A 183 -6.52 0.93 6.33
CA SER A 183 -6.91 0.51 4.97
C SER A 183 -7.84 -0.69 5.01
N TYR A 184 -8.65 -0.88 3.96
CA TYR A 184 -9.70 -1.91 3.95
C TYR A 184 -9.29 -3.18 3.22
N VAL A 185 -9.16 -3.12 1.90
CA VAL A 185 -8.83 -4.29 1.05
C VAL A 185 -7.73 -3.93 0.07
N ASP A 186 -6.82 -4.87 -0.17
CA ASP A 186 -5.79 -4.76 -1.20
C ASP A 186 -6.39 -5.01 -2.59
N ALA A 187 -6.30 -4.02 -3.47
CA ALA A 187 -6.77 -4.09 -4.86
C ALA A 187 -8.18 -4.69 -5.02
N PRO A 188 -9.21 -4.16 -4.34
CA PRO A 188 -10.55 -4.73 -4.40
C PRO A 188 -11.14 -4.67 -5.80
N SER A 189 -11.82 -5.73 -6.18
CA SER A 189 -12.55 -5.83 -7.44
C SER A 189 -13.94 -5.21 -7.29
N TRP A 190 -14.09 -3.96 -7.65
CA TRP A 190 -15.38 -3.25 -7.71
C TRP A 190 -16.10 -3.41 -9.05
N THR A 191 -15.45 -4.03 -10.02
CA THR A 191 -16.01 -4.40 -11.31
C THR A 191 -15.96 -5.92 -11.46
N ARG A 192 -16.46 -6.44 -12.57
CA ARG A 192 -16.37 -7.87 -12.84
C ARG A 192 -14.92 -8.32 -12.84
N HIS A 193 -14.64 -9.27 -11.97
CA HIS A 193 -13.36 -9.93 -11.90
C HIS A 193 -13.06 -10.72 -13.20
N VAL A 194 -11.81 -11.05 -13.44
CA VAL A 194 -11.40 -11.90 -14.58
C VAL A 194 -12.09 -13.26 -14.63
N SER A 195 -12.53 -13.78 -13.48
CA SER A 195 -13.34 -14.99 -13.37
C SER A 195 -14.83 -14.79 -13.74
N GLY A 196 -15.27 -13.53 -13.97
CA GLY A 196 -16.68 -13.18 -14.17
C GLY A 196 -17.49 -13.07 -12.89
N ALA A 197 -16.89 -13.26 -11.72
CA ALA A 197 -17.55 -13.06 -10.43
C ALA A 197 -17.87 -11.57 -10.20
N ASP A 198 -18.93 -11.31 -9.44
CA ASP A 198 -19.47 -9.98 -9.20
C ASP A 198 -20.35 -9.98 -7.95
N PHE A 199 -20.68 -8.79 -7.44
CA PHE A 199 -21.68 -8.68 -6.41
C PHE A 199 -23.00 -9.33 -6.88
N PRO A 200 -23.61 -10.24 -6.10
CA PRO A 200 -24.83 -10.94 -6.51
C PRO A 200 -25.97 -10.01 -6.96
N GLN A 201 -26.05 -8.84 -6.33
CA GLN A 201 -27.08 -7.82 -6.60
C GLN A 201 -26.90 -7.12 -7.94
N LEU A 202 -25.75 -7.24 -8.59
CA LEU A 202 -25.48 -6.64 -9.91
C LEU A 202 -25.77 -7.59 -11.07
N LYS A 203 -26.08 -8.84 -10.77
CA LYS A 203 -26.27 -9.87 -11.78
C LYS A 203 -27.47 -9.55 -12.68
N GLY A 204 -27.23 -9.56 -13.99
CA GLY A 204 -28.26 -9.32 -15.00
C GLY A 204 -28.66 -7.87 -15.24
N LEU A 205 -28.10 -6.92 -14.50
CA LEU A 205 -28.34 -5.50 -14.71
C LEU A 205 -27.60 -4.97 -15.95
N THR A 206 -28.26 -4.05 -16.68
CA THR A 206 -27.64 -3.23 -17.70
C THR A 206 -26.79 -2.12 -17.07
N GLU A 207 -26.01 -1.40 -17.87
CA GLU A 207 -24.98 -0.49 -17.39
C GLU A 207 -25.47 0.57 -16.40
N GLU A 208 -26.52 1.31 -16.75
CA GLU A 208 -27.02 2.41 -15.92
C GLU A 208 -27.60 1.94 -14.58
N PRO A 209 -28.55 1.00 -14.51
CA PRO A 209 -29.02 0.44 -13.24
C PRO A 209 -27.91 -0.28 -12.46
N ARG A 210 -26.92 -0.83 -13.16
CA ARG A 210 -25.76 -1.45 -12.54
C ARG A 210 -24.92 -0.43 -11.78
N ASN A 211 -24.65 0.73 -12.39
CA ASN A 211 -23.84 1.78 -11.77
C ASN A 211 -24.58 2.40 -10.56
N GLU A 212 -25.88 2.62 -10.65
CA GLU A 212 -26.69 3.06 -9.51
C GLU A 212 -26.63 2.06 -8.36
N LYS A 213 -26.83 0.77 -8.66
CA LYS A 213 -26.78 -0.27 -7.65
C LYS A 213 -25.38 -0.46 -7.07
N LEU A 214 -24.33 -0.28 -7.86
CA LEU A 214 -22.96 -0.31 -7.40
C LEU A 214 -22.66 0.84 -6.44
N TYR A 215 -23.18 2.03 -6.71
CA TYR A 215 -23.12 3.17 -5.79
C TYR A 215 -23.78 2.85 -4.44
N ASP A 216 -24.95 2.25 -4.43
CA ASP A 216 -25.66 1.86 -3.21
C ASP A 216 -24.87 0.83 -2.39
N ILE A 217 -24.34 -0.21 -3.07
CA ILE A 217 -23.51 -1.24 -2.44
C ILE A 217 -22.26 -0.62 -1.84
N ALA A 218 -21.54 0.20 -2.60
CA ALA A 218 -20.34 0.86 -2.14
C ALA A 218 -20.62 1.82 -0.98
N SER A 219 -21.70 2.62 -1.07
CA SER A 219 -22.11 3.50 0.03
C SER A 219 -22.36 2.74 1.32
N LYS A 220 -23.11 1.64 1.26
CA LYS A 220 -23.38 0.80 2.44
C LYS A 220 -22.12 0.16 3.00
N TYR A 221 -21.22 -0.30 2.12
CA TYR A 221 -19.93 -0.87 2.51
C TYR A 221 -19.08 0.14 3.30
N TYR A 222 -18.83 1.33 2.74
CA TYR A 222 -18.01 2.35 3.37
C TYR A 222 -18.65 2.93 4.64
N GLU A 223 -19.96 3.17 4.62
CA GLU A 223 -20.72 3.64 5.77
C GLU A 223 -20.58 2.67 6.95
N THR A 224 -20.83 1.38 6.69
CA THR A 224 -20.80 0.36 7.73
C THR A 224 -19.41 0.25 8.36
N MET A 225 -18.36 0.18 7.55
CA MET A 225 -17.00 0.04 8.08
C MET A 225 -16.55 1.31 8.82
N ALA A 226 -16.82 2.49 8.27
CA ALA A 226 -16.49 3.76 8.90
C ALA A 226 -17.22 3.93 10.25
N LYS A 227 -18.51 3.58 10.32
CA LYS A 227 -19.30 3.58 11.56
C LYS A 227 -18.59 2.80 12.66
N TYR A 228 -18.17 1.57 12.37
CA TYR A 228 -17.55 0.71 13.38
C TYR A 228 -16.14 1.14 13.74
N ILE A 229 -15.33 1.63 12.80
CA ILE A 229 -14.03 2.22 13.13
C ILE A 229 -14.21 3.38 14.11
N ARG A 230 -15.11 4.31 13.81
CA ARG A 230 -15.34 5.51 14.64
C ARG A 230 -15.91 5.21 16.04
N MET A 231 -16.46 4.01 16.26
CA MET A 231 -16.83 3.55 17.60
C MET A 231 -15.64 3.26 18.52
N TYR A 232 -14.51 2.86 17.95
CA TYR A 232 -13.30 2.47 18.69
C TYR A 232 -12.14 3.44 18.51
N ASP A 233 -12.12 4.17 17.41
CA ASP A 233 -11.05 5.11 17.08
C ASP A 233 -11.59 6.35 16.37
N THR A 234 -11.55 7.48 17.06
CA THR A 234 -11.98 8.78 16.53
C THR A 234 -10.80 9.63 16.02
N ASN A 235 -9.57 9.16 16.21
CA ASN A 235 -8.36 9.94 16.01
C ASN A 235 -7.69 9.69 14.65
N HIS A 236 -7.59 8.41 14.25
CA HIS A 236 -6.79 8.05 13.08
C HIS A 236 -7.58 8.14 11.78
N LEU A 237 -6.83 8.27 10.69
CA LEU A 237 -7.38 8.38 9.35
C LEU A 237 -8.01 7.05 8.88
N ILE A 238 -9.09 7.16 8.13
CA ILE A 238 -9.63 6.07 7.33
C ILE A 238 -9.08 6.23 5.92
N LEU A 239 -8.18 5.32 5.55
CA LEU A 239 -7.50 5.32 4.24
C LEU A 239 -8.32 4.60 3.16
N GLY A 240 -9.30 3.79 3.58
CA GLY A 240 -10.19 3.05 2.69
C GLY A 240 -9.52 1.93 1.92
N ASP A 241 -10.11 1.57 0.80
CA ASP A 241 -9.60 0.55 -0.09
C ASP A 241 -8.33 0.99 -0.80
N LEU A 242 -7.42 0.05 -1.02
CA LEU A 242 -6.20 0.24 -1.83
C LEU A 242 -6.52 -0.12 -3.29
N TYR A 243 -7.18 0.79 -3.99
CA TYR A 243 -7.69 0.54 -5.34
C TYR A 243 -6.60 0.18 -6.35
N ASN A 244 -6.93 -0.61 -7.36
CA ASN A 244 -6.04 -0.90 -8.49
C ASN A 244 -6.27 0.06 -9.66
N GLY A 245 -5.42 1.05 -9.81
CA GLY A 245 -5.51 2.06 -10.86
C GLY A 245 -5.28 1.51 -12.28
N ASN A 246 -4.57 0.38 -12.40
CA ASN A 246 -4.34 -0.28 -13.69
C ASN A 246 -5.56 -1.06 -14.21
N ARG A 247 -6.58 -1.29 -13.39
CA ARG A 247 -7.77 -2.07 -13.74
C ARG A 247 -9.00 -1.22 -14.05
N GLY A 248 -8.89 0.07 -13.88
CA GLY A 248 -10.02 0.99 -13.93
C GLY A 248 -10.83 0.98 -12.63
N LEU A 249 -11.32 2.14 -12.27
CA LEU A 249 -12.03 2.36 -11.01
C LEU A 249 -13.37 3.04 -11.32
N PRO A 250 -14.52 2.42 -10.94
CA PRO A 250 -15.83 2.97 -11.23
C PRO A 250 -16.09 4.32 -10.52
N ASP A 251 -16.59 5.30 -11.24
CA ASP A 251 -16.94 6.61 -10.67
C ASP A 251 -17.97 6.49 -9.55
N ALA A 252 -18.90 5.55 -9.68
CA ALA A 252 -19.91 5.26 -8.67
C ALA A 252 -19.28 4.90 -7.32
N VAL A 253 -18.20 4.09 -7.33
CA VAL A 253 -17.48 3.70 -6.12
C VAL A 253 -16.73 4.88 -5.51
N LEU A 254 -16.05 5.68 -6.33
CA LEU A 254 -15.35 6.89 -5.88
C LEU A 254 -16.32 7.93 -5.27
N ALA A 255 -17.50 8.09 -5.87
CA ALA A 255 -18.53 8.97 -5.33
C ALA A 255 -19.06 8.47 -3.99
N ALA A 256 -19.29 7.16 -3.87
CA ALA A 256 -19.84 6.52 -2.68
C ALA A 256 -18.88 6.56 -1.49
N MET A 257 -17.57 6.38 -1.72
CA MET A 257 -16.56 6.38 -0.64
C MET A 257 -16.32 7.77 -0.04
N LYS A 258 -16.57 8.82 -0.80
CA LYS A 258 -16.19 10.21 -0.48
C LYS A 258 -16.57 10.69 0.92
N PRO A 259 -17.77 10.40 1.49
CA PRO A 259 -18.14 10.85 2.83
C PRO A 259 -17.41 10.11 3.96
N TYR A 260 -16.87 8.93 3.70
CA TYR A 260 -16.44 7.96 4.72
C TYR A 260 -14.93 7.76 4.83
N VAL A 261 -14.17 8.22 3.83
CA VAL A 261 -12.72 7.99 3.71
C VAL A 261 -11.99 9.33 3.66
N ASP A 262 -10.84 9.43 4.30
CA ASP A 262 -10.13 10.71 4.43
C ASP A 262 -9.25 11.03 3.22
N VAL A 263 -8.69 10.02 2.57
CA VAL A 263 -7.77 10.14 1.43
C VAL A 263 -8.08 9.11 0.34
N LEU A 264 -7.58 9.32 -0.87
CA LEU A 264 -7.55 8.28 -1.90
C LEU A 264 -6.27 7.45 -1.76
N ALA A 265 -6.42 6.13 -1.87
CA ALA A 265 -5.33 5.18 -1.92
C ALA A 265 -5.43 4.36 -3.21
N ILE A 266 -4.64 4.69 -4.23
CA ILE A 266 -4.68 4.04 -5.54
C ILE A 266 -3.30 3.49 -5.89
N GLN A 267 -3.22 2.18 -6.10
CA GLN A 267 -2.01 1.49 -6.52
C GLN A 267 -1.75 1.71 -8.02
N TYR A 268 -0.49 1.84 -8.39
CA TYR A 268 -0.11 1.98 -9.78
C TYR A 268 1.17 1.20 -10.09
N PHE A 269 1.16 0.47 -11.20
CA PHE A 269 2.32 -0.25 -11.73
C PHE A 269 2.55 0.17 -13.20
N PRO A 270 2.91 1.43 -13.44
CA PRO A 270 3.05 1.94 -14.79
C PRO A 270 4.23 1.31 -15.51
N GLY A 271 4.10 1.16 -16.80
CA GLY A 271 5.20 0.72 -17.67
C GLY A 271 6.31 1.76 -17.78
N ASN A 272 7.43 1.36 -18.41
CA ASN A 272 8.62 2.20 -18.51
C ASN A 272 8.58 3.18 -19.71
N THR A 273 7.52 3.95 -19.82
CA THR A 273 7.41 4.98 -20.85
C THR A 273 6.90 6.30 -20.27
N PRO A 274 7.28 7.45 -20.86
CA PRO A 274 6.68 8.74 -20.47
C PRO A 274 5.14 8.74 -20.60
N ALA A 275 4.60 8.06 -21.61
CA ALA A 275 3.16 7.95 -21.83
C ALA A 275 2.47 7.19 -20.69
N ALA A 276 3.02 6.06 -20.25
CA ALA A 276 2.46 5.30 -19.12
C ALA A 276 2.47 6.10 -17.81
N ARG A 277 3.50 6.88 -17.55
CA ARG A 277 3.57 7.78 -16.39
C ARG A 277 2.55 8.93 -16.49
N GLN A 278 2.36 9.47 -17.69
CA GLN A 278 1.37 10.53 -17.93
C GLN A 278 -0.06 9.99 -17.74
N GLU A 279 -0.37 8.81 -18.26
CA GLU A 279 -1.66 8.13 -18.07
C GLU A 279 -1.95 7.89 -16.59
N MET A 280 -0.98 7.39 -15.82
CA MET A 280 -1.09 7.26 -14.37
C MET A 280 -1.44 8.59 -13.71
N LYS A 281 -0.71 9.65 -14.05
CA LYS A 281 -0.93 10.99 -13.49
C LYS A 281 -2.33 11.53 -13.83
N GLU A 282 -2.78 11.39 -15.06
CA GLU A 282 -4.11 11.84 -15.50
C GLU A 282 -5.22 11.07 -14.80
N HIS A 283 -5.08 9.76 -14.69
CA HIS A 283 -6.03 8.93 -13.95
C HIS A 283 -6.11 9.32 -12.47
N ALA A 284 -4.96 9.53 -11.82
CA ALA A 284 -4.91 10.00 -10.43
C ALA A 284 -5.54 11.39 -10.25
N ALA A 285 -5.22 12.34 -11.13
CA ALA A 285 -5.78 13.69 -11.09
C ALA A 285 -7.31 13.68 -11.26
N ARG A 286 -7.84 12.85 -12.19
CA ARG A 286 -9.28 12.68 -12.37
C ARG A 286 -9.97 12.14 -11.12
N ALA A 287 -9.39 11.14 -10.46
CA ALA A 287 -9.94 10.58 -9.22
C ALA A 287 -9.95 11.62 -8.09
N VAL A 288 -8.90 12.43 -7.99
CA VAL A 288 -8.81 13.56 -7.04
C VAL A 288 -9.88 14.62 -7.34
N GLU A 289 -10.08 14.99 -8.61
CA GLU A 289 -11.10 15.95 -9.02
C GLU A 289 -12.51 15.46 -8.66
N LEU A 290 -12.82 14.20 -8.96
CA LEU A 290 -14.11 13.60 -8.68
C LEU A 290 -14.44 13.54 -7.19
N THR A 291 -13.46 13.23 -6.36
CA THR A 291 -13.65 13.03 -4.92
C THR A 291 -13.38 14.26 -4.08
N GLY A 292 -12.53 15.16 -4.56
CA GLY A 292 -11.98 16.28 -3.78
C GLY A 292 -11.00 15.83 -2.68
N LYS A 293 -10.53 14.58 -2.71
CA LYS A 293 -9.60 14.00 -1.73
C LYS A 293 -8.17 13.99 -2.27
N PRO A 294 -7.16 14.26 -1.44
CA PRO A 294 -5.77 14.04 -1.83
C PRO A 294 -5.46 12.54 -1.93
N LEU A 295 -4.38 12.19 -2.61
CA LEU A 295 -4.03 10.83 -2.98
C LEU A 295 -2.63 10.44 -2.53
N TYR A 296 -2.48 9.22 -2.00
CA TYR A 296 -1.20 8.54 -1.92
C TYR A 296 -1.23 7.22 -2.72
N ILE A 297 -0.07 6.73 -3.11
CA ILE A 297 0.07 5.46 -3.81
C ILE A 297 0.48 4.39 -2.79
N PRO A 298 -0.46 3.53 -2.31
CA PRO A 298 -0.19 2.58 -1.23
C PRO A 298 0.63 1.38 -1.65
N ASP A 299 0.77 1.18 -2.96
CA ASP A 299 1.59 0.12 -3.54
C ASP A 299 2.03 0.49 -4.95
N ILE A 300 3.33 0.46 -5.17
CA ILE A 300 3.97 0.70 -6.46
C ILE A 300 5.27 -0.12 -6.54
N GLY A 301 5.53 -0.73 -7.66
CA GLY A 301 6.71 -1.56 -7.84
C GLY A 301 7.11 -1.75 -9.29
N ASN A 302 8.28 -2.32 -9.47
CA ASN A 302 8.78 -2.80 -10.75
C ASN A 302 9.69 -4.02 -10.52
N TRP A 303 10.05 -4.72 -11.57
CA TRP A 303 10.91 -5.90 -11.49
C TRP A 303 12.02 -5.85 -12.53
N ALA A 304 13.05 -6.64 -12.31
CA ALA A 304 14.09 -6.96 -13.29
C ALA A 304 14.54 -8.42 -13.10
N PRO A 305 15.27 -9.00 -14.06
CA PRO A 305 15.88 -10.30 -13.87
C PRO A 305 16.82 -10.30 -12.65
N THR A 306 16.73 -11.35 -11.86
CA THR A 306 17.60 -11.57 -10.71
C THR A 306 18.14 -13.00 -10.73
N LYS A 307 19.03 -13.32 -9.81
CA LYS A 307 19.52 -14.71 -9.65
C LYS A 307 18.41 -15.68 -9.28
N LEU A 308 17.43 -15.20 -8.50
CA LEU A 308 16.28 -16.00 -8.09
C LEU A 308 15.21 -16.09 -9.18
N ASN A 309 15.01 -15.00 -9.89
CA ASN A 309 13.98 -14.86 -10.93
C ASN A 309 14.61 -14.46 -12.28
N PRO A 310 15.47 -15.31 -12.89
CA PRO A 310 16.15 -14.97 -14.14
C PRO A 310 15.23 -14.87 -15.35
N HIS A 311 14.01 -15.39 -15.24
CA HIS A 311 12.97 -15.34 -16.26
C HIS A 311 12.10 -14.07 -16.21
N ARG A 312 12.29 -13.21 -15.22
CA ARG A 312 11.61 -11.91 -15.11
C ARG A 312 12.27 -10.90 -16.05
N VAL A 313 12.04 -11.07 -17.33
CA VAL A 313 12.62 -10.21 -18.36
C VAL A 313 11.96 -8.84 -18.42
N ALA A 314 12.67 -7.89 -18.97
CA ALA A 314 12.11 -6.58 -19.28
C ALA A 314 10.92 -6.70 -20.26
N ASP A 315 9.95 -5.82 -20.10
CA ASP A 315 8.89 -5.69 -21.10
C ASP A 315 9.35 -4.74 -22.23
N PRO A 316 9.66 -5.27 -23.43
CA PRO A 316 10.13 -4.44 -24.53
C PRO A 316 9.03 -3.51 -25.08
N SER A 317 7.76 -3.75 -24.76
CA SER A 317 6.67 -2.85 -25.14
C SER A 317 6.55 -1.64 -24.22
N GLY A 318 7.19 -1.69 -23.04
CA GLY A 318 7.10 -0.67 -22.00
C GLY A 318 5.71 -0.52 -21.37
N ARG A 319 4.82 -1.49 -21.56
CA ARG A 319 3.46 -1.47 -20.98
C ARG A 319 3.42 -1.94 -19.55
N LEU A 320 4.35 -2.81 -19.18
CA LEU A 320 4.48 -3.37 -17.85
C LEU A 320 5.72 -2.80 -17.17
N ALA A 321 5.76 -2.88 -15.85
CA ALA A 321 6.87 -2.38 -15.04
C ALA A 321 8.10 -3.31 -15.01
N GLY A 322 8.42 -3.98 -16.12
CA GLY A 322 9.58 -4.85 -16.28
C GLY A 322 10.79 -4.09 -16.82
N MET A 323 11.90 -4.12 -16.08
CA MET A 323 13.15 -3.43 -16.38
C MET A 323 14.25 -4.43 -16.74
N GLU A 324 15.28 -3.96 -17.44
CA GLU A 324 16.42 -4.79 -17.84
C GLU A 324 17.45 -5.01 -16.70
N SER A 325 17.47 -4.13 -15.70
CA SER A 325 18.47 -4.17 -14.63
C SER A 325 18.01 -3.49 -13.33
N GLN A 326 18.75 -3.66 -12.26
CA GLN A 326 18.49 -2.98 -10.99
C GLN A 326 18.70 -1.47 -11.11
N ALA A 327 19.65 -1.01 -11.92
CA ALA A 327 19.84 0.42 -12.20
C ALA A 327 18.64 1.00 -12.97
N ALA A 328 18.12 0.27 -13.98
CA ALA A 328 16.91 0.67 -14.69
C ALA A 328 15.68 0.69 -13.79
N ARG A 329 15.56 -0.23 -12.81
CA ARG A 329 14.52 -0.19 -11.78
C ARG A 329 14.56 1.11 -10.98
N ALA A 330 15.76 1.52 -10.54
CA ALA A 330 15.93 2.77 -9.80
C ALA A 330 15.55 4.00 -10.62
N GLN A 331 15.96 4.04 -11.90
CA GLN A 331 15.61 5.13 -12.80
C GLN A 331 14.09 5.21 -13.00
N HIS A 332 13.44 4.08 -13.23
CA HIS A 332 11.99 4.00 -13.34
C HIS A 332 11.28 4.47 -12.05
N TYR A 333 11.78 4.09 -10.86
CA TYR A 333 11.28 4.58 -9.58
C TYR A 333 11.32 6.10 -9.51
N ILE A 334 12.48 6.70 -9.77
CA ILE A 334 12.72 8.14 -9.70
C ILE A 334 11.84 8.90 -10.70
N GLU A 335 11.74 8.43 -11.93
CA GLU A 335 10.93 9.08 -12.96
C GLU A 335 9.44 8.95 -12.69
N THR A 336 9.00 7.80 -12.20
CA THR A 336 7.57 7.55 -11.92
C THR A 336 7.09 8.41 -10.76
N ILE A 337 7.79 8.38 -9.63
CA ILE A 337 7.44 9.22 -8.48
C ILE A 337 7.66 10.70 -8.81
N GLY A 338 8.75 11.04 -9.49
CA GLY A 338 9.05 12.39 -9.94
C GLY A 338 7.94 13.01 -10.79
N SER A 339 7.21 12.20 -11.57
CA SER A 339 6.12 12.66 -12.45
C SER A 339 4.91 13.22 -11.67
N VAL A 340 4.69 12.75 -10.43
CA VAL A 340 3.57 13.17 -9.57
C VAL A 340 4.01 13.93 -8.31
N LEU A 341 5.29 13.93 -7.97
CA LEU A 341 5.79 14.48 -6.72
C LEU A 341 5.40 15.94 -6.47
N LYS A 342 5.35 16.76 -7.53
CA LYS A 342 5.00 18.18 -7.46
C LYS A 342 3.50 18.45 -7.46
N GLU A 343 2.68 17.45 -7.70
CA GLU A 343 1.24 17.64 -7.71
C GLU A 343 0.74 18.03 -6.31
N PRO A 344 -0.10 19.07 -6.19
CA PRO A 344 -0.51 19.58 -4.88
C PRO A 344 -1.38 18.59 -4.09
N TRP A 345 -1.93 17.58 -4.75
CA TRP A 345 -2.76 16.54 -4.15
C TRP A 345 -1.99 15.28 -3.75
N PHE A 346 -0.69 15.16 -4.08
CA PHE A 346 0.09 13.95 -3.84
C PHE A 346 0.66 13.90 -2.43
N LEU A 347 0.31 12.83 -1.70
CA LEU A 347 0.66 12.64 -0.28
C LEU A 347 1.81 11.68 -0.04
N GLY A 348 2.30 10.98 -1.08
CA GLY A 348 3.40 10.03 -0.96
C GLY A 348 3.13 8.66 -1.58
N TRP A 349 3.99 7.69 -1.29
CA TRP A 349 3.93 6.36 -1.89
C TRP A 349 4.56 5.29 -0.99
N HIS A 350 4.17 4.03 -1.21
CA HIS A 350 4.81 2.87 -0.60
C HIS A 350 5.31 1.92 -1.67
N TRP A 351 6.55 1.46 -1.52
CA TRP A 351 7.19 0.55 -2.47
C TRP A 351 6.87 -0.91 -2.18
N CYS A 352 6.58 -1.69 -3.18
CA CYS A 352 6.40 -3.13 -3.11
C CYS A 352 7.62 -3.85 -3.69
N ALA A 353 8.42 -4.57 -2.93
CA ALA A 353 8.33 -4.89 -1.53
C ALA A 353 9.73 -4.81 -0.87
N TYR A 354 9.84 -5.18 0.42
CA TYR A 354 11.11 -5.16 1.12
C TYR A 354 12.04 -6.28 0.65
N PHE A 355 11.57 -7.54 0.68
CA PHE A 355 12.31 -8.69 0.18
C PHE A 355 11.85 -9.12 -1.21
N GLU A 356 12.79 -9.57 -2.03
CA GLU A 356 12.49 -10.40 -3.18
C GLU A 356 12.09 -11.79 -2.71
N ASN A 357 11.06 -12.35 -3.30
CA ASN A 357 10.64 -13.71 -3.06
C ASN A 357 10.60 -14.54 -4.36
N LEU A 358 10.27 -15.83 -4.22
CA LEU A 358 10.22 -16.76 -5.36
C LEU A 358 9.17 -16.42 -6.41
N ALA A 359 8.16 -15.61 -6.04
CA ALA A 359 7.08 -15.21 -6.95
C ALA A 359 7.36 -13.91 -7.71
N ARG A 360 8.23 -13.02 -7.15
CA ARG A 360 8.38 -11.65 -7.64
C ARG A 360 9.86 -11.24 -7.64
N GLY A 361 10.29 -10.54 -8.68
CA GLY A 361 11.60 -9.89 -8.73
C GLY A 361 11.56 -8.42 -8.29
N TRP A 362 10.79 -8.08 -7.24
CA TRP A 362 10.43 -6.70 -6.89
C TRP A 362 11.10 -6.15 -5.64
N GLY A 363 11.71 -6.99 -4.84
CA GLY A 363 12.30 -6.60 -3.56
C GLY A 363 13.36 -5.50 -3.67
N ILE A 364 13.52 -4.76 -2.58
CA ILE A 364 14.69 -3.89 -2.35
C ILE A 364 15.91 -4.72 -2.01
N LYS A 365 15.69 -5.81 -1.30
CA LYS A 365 16.70 -6.79 -0.88
C LYS A 365 16.48 -8.11 -1.59
N ASP A 366 17.56 -8.82 -1.79
CA ASP A 366 17.54 -10.20 -2.25
C ASP A 366 17.11 -11.16 -1.13
N PRO A 367 16.82 -12.44 -1.43
CA PRO A 367 16.41 -13.41 -0.42
C PRO A 367 17.48 -13.73 0.63
N TRP A 368 18.72 -13.31 0.42
CA TRP A 368 19.82 -13.48 1.38
C TRP A 368 20.02 -12.26 2.29
N ASP A 369 19.04 -11.34 2.27
CA ASP A 369 19.02 -10.14 3.10
C ASP A 369 20.12 -9.13 2.75
N GLU A 370 20.48 -9.06 1.46
CA GLU A 370 21.42 -8.06 0.94
C GLU A 370 20.68 -7.10 -0.03
N PRO A 371 20.87 -5.78 0.14
CA PRO A 371 20.19 -4.82 -0.73
C PRO A 371 20.79 -4.80 -2.14
N TYR A 372 19.95 -4.63 -3.15
CA TYR A 372 20.38 -4.36 -4.51
C TYR A 372 20.98 -2.96 -4.60
N GLN A 373 22.32 -2.86 -4.56
CA GLN A 373 23.03 -1.58 -4.47
C GLN A 373 22.70 -0.64 -5.64
N ASP A 374 22.67 -1.18 -6.87
CA ASP A 374 22.35 -0.38 -8.07
C ASP A 374 20.92 0.18 -8.08
N PHE A 375 20.03 -0.43 -7.28
CA PHE A 375 18.68 0.08 -7.04
C PHE A 375 18.65 1.07 -5.87
N ILE A 376 19.15 0.66 -4.70
CA ILE A 376 18.87 1.39 -3.48
C ILE A 376 19.69 2.69 -3.32
N VAL A 377 20.89 2.74 -3.88
CA VAL A 377 21.74 3.94 -3.75
C VAL A 377 21.09 5.17 -4.42
N PRO A 378 20.69 5.13 -5.72
CA PRO A 378 20.01 6.27 -6.33
C PRO A 378 18.63 6.54 -5.73
N VAL A 379 17.88 5.50 -5.34
CA VAL A 379 16.58 5.64 -4.65
C VAL A 379 16.74 6.37 -3.31
N THR A 380 17.79 6.06 -2.55
CA THR A 380 18.09 6.75 -1.29
C THR A 380 18.35 8.24 -1.51
N ALA A 381 19.14 8.58 -2.51
CA ALA A 381 19.42 9.98 -2.85
C ALA A 381 18.14 10.73 -3.22
N PHE A 382 17.27 10.11 -3.99
CA PHE A 382 15.97 10.67 -4.35
C PHE A 382 15.05 10.84 -3.14
N ASN A 383 14.85 9.81 -2.33
CA ASN A 383 13.97 9.87 -1.16
C ASN A 383 14.37 10.99 -0.20
N LYS A 384 15.68 11.16 0.03
CA LYS A 384 16.20 12.21 0.92
C LYS A 384 16.05 13.63 0.36
N SER A 385 15.84 13.76 -0.95
CA SER A 385 15.72 15.07 -1.60
C SER A 385 14.27 15.56 -1.74
N VAL A 386 13.26 14.73 -1.45
CA VAL A 386 11.85 15.03 -1.81
C VAL A 386 11.35 16.33 -1.17
N TYR A 387 11.70 16.60 0.07
CA TYR A 387 11.29 17.84 0.75
C TYR A 387 12.01 19.09 0.23
N ASP A 388 13.10 18.96 -0.52
CA ASP A 388 13.78 20.09 -1.16
C ASP A 388 13.15 20.42 -2.53
N VAL A 389 12.39 19.47 -3.11
CA VAL A 389 11.80 19.55 -4.47
C VAL A 389 10.37 20.11 -4.46
N ILE A 390 9.59 19.84 -3.40
CA ILE A 390 8.17 20.19 -3.27
C ILE A 390 7.93 21.52 -2.59
#